data_4386ebd104ce65291954e0e00bc6d4f5
#
_entry.id   4386ebd104ce65291954e0e00bc6d4f5
#
_cell.length_a   1.000
_cell.length_b   1.000
_cell.length_c   1.000
_cell.angle_alpha   90.00
_cell.angle_beta   90.00
_cell.angle_gamma   90.00
#
_symmetry.space_group_name_H-M   'P 1'
#
loop_
_entity.id
_entity.type
_entity.pdbx_description
1 polymer ?
#
loop_
_entity_poly.entity_id
_entity_poly.type
_entity_poly.pdbx_seq_one_letter_code
_entity_poly.pdbx_strand_id
1 'polypeptide(L)'
;MICDVLNGKDLHKQTASIIHQCDVSEVTKEQRQGAKMHSFAPIYGATGNQYEGHTKEYYTEFFNIYQGLAEYHQRLASGVLKDGHVRIFSGRQFYWPDVRRTQNNRTTFYTQIVNYPVQSAATADLVPLSCIRAFRKFRELGLRSKLVLTVHDSIVVDTHPEEIEQVKDALRWAMEGVTEEASELWDYTFALPLSIEISRGENWLEQEEYD
;
A
#
# COMPACT_ATOMS: atom_id res chain seq x y z
N MET A 1 13.40 4.89 -3.51
CA MET A 1 12.21 4.00 -3.52
C MET A 1 11.38 4.15 -4.79
N ILE A 2 10.83 5.34 -5.15
CA ILE A 2 10.05 5.52 -6.39
C ILE A 2 10.83 5.01 -7.61
N CYS A 3 12.07 5.46 -7.81
CA CYS A 3 12.92 4.99 -8.92
C CYS A 3 13.17 3.48 -8.89
N ASP A 4 13.27 2.87 -7.70
CA ASP A 4 13.50 1.43 -7.59
C ASP A 4 12.27 0.65 -8.06
N VAL A 5 11.07 1.10 -7.65
CA VAL A 5 9.80 0.50 -8.10
C VAL A 5 9.61 0.68 -9.60
N LEU A 6 9.83 1.89 -10.14
CA LEU A 6 9.73 2.16 -11.59
C LEU A 6 10.73 1.35 -12.42
N ASN A 7 11.90 1.00 -11.86
CA ASN A 7 12.89 0.15 -12.49
C ASN A 7 12.62 -1.36 -12.29
N GLY A 8 11.46 -1.72 -11.76
CA GLY A 8 11.05 -3.11 -11.55
C GLY A 8 11.86 -3.86 -10.48
N LYS A 9 12.51 -3.14 -9.55
CA LYS A 9 13.22 -3.78 -8.45
C LYS A 9 12.26 -4.43 -7.45
N ASP A 10 12.45 -5.71 -7.19
CA ASP A 10 11.74 -6.43 -6.14
C ASP A 10 12.32 -6.08 -4.76
N LEU A 11 11.72 -5.13 -4.08
CA LEU A 11 12.17 -4.67 -2.76
C LEU A 11 12.19 -5.79 -1.71
N HIS A 12 11.31 -6.78 -1.82
CA HIS A 12 11.27 -7.91 -0.90
C HIS A 12 12.44 -8.86 -1.13
N LYS A 13 12.81 -9.11 -2.40
CA LYS A 13 14.02 -9.87 -2.72
C LYS A 13 15.27 -9.15 -2.26
N GLN A 14 15.37 -7.85 -2.44
CA GLN A 14 16.51 -7.06 -1.94
C GLN A 14 16.62 -7.13 -0.41
N THR A 15 15.49 -6.96 0.29
CA THR A 15 15.44 -7.12 1.75
C THR A 15 15.91 -8.51 2.17
N ALA A 16 15.42 -9.56 1.51
CA ALA A 16 15.82 -10.94 1.81
C ALA A 16 17.33 -11.17 1.57
N SER A 17 17.85 -10.68 0.45
CA SER A 17 19.28 -10.75 0.11
C SER A 17 20.17 -10.17 1.23
N ILE A 18 19.83 -9.00 1.76
CA ILE A 18 20.57 -8.35 2.84
C ILE A 18 20.47 -9.16 4.14
N ILE A 19 19.27 -9.57 4.54
CA ILE A 19 19.04 -10.30 5.80
C ILE A 19 19.72 -11.67 5.77
N HIS A 20 19.67 -12.38 4.64
CA HIS A 20 20.22 -13.73 4.47
C HIS A 20 21.65 -13.76 3.91
N GLN A 21 22.23 -12.60 3.59
CA GLN A 21 23.58 -12.46 3.03
C GLN A 21 23.83 -13.34 1.79
N CYS A 22 22.88 -13.31 0.85
CA CYS A 22 22.99 -14.01 -0.42
C CYS A 22 22.77 -13.05 -1.60
N ASP A 23 23.12 -13.46 -2.80
CA ASP A 23 22.81 -12.67 -4.01
C ASP A 23 21.29 -12.60 -4.22
N VAL A 24 20.80 -11.50 -4.79
CA VAL A 24 19.36 -11.30 -5.07
C VAL A 24 18.80 -12.40 -5.97
N SER A 25 19.60 -12.93 -6.88
CA SER A 25 19.24 -14.03 -7.77
C SER A 25 19.08 -15.38 -7.05
N GLU A 26 19.73 -15.55 -5.90
CA GLU A 26 19.70 -16.76 -5.08
C GLU A 26 18.57 -16.79 -4.04
N VAL A 27 17.85 -15.65 -3.88
CA VAL A 27 16.75 -15.54 -2.92
C VAL A 27 15.63 -16.49 -3.26
N THR A 28 15.30 -17.41 -2.34
CA THR A 28 14.19 -18.34 -2.48
C THR A 28 12.83 -17.66 -2.29
N LYS A 29 11.75 -18.35 -2.71
CA LYS A 29 10.37 -17.85 -2.49
C LYS A 29 10.05 -17.69 -1.00
N GLU A 30 10.50 -18.63 -0.18
CA GLU A 30 10.31 -18.63 1.27
C GLU A 30 11.04 -17.46 1.93
N GLN A 31 12.30 -17.22 1.56
CA GLN A 31 13.09 -16.07 2.05
C GLN A 31 12.44 -14.75 1.65
N ARG A 32 12.02 -14.62 0.39
CA ARG A 32 11.28 -13.44 -0.10
C ARG A 32 9.99 -13.21 0.69
N GLN A 33 9.22 -14.28 0.94
CA GLN A 33 7.97 -14.17 1.70
C GLN A 33 8.23 -13.77 3.16
N GLY A 34 9.24 -14.35 3.81
CA GLY A 34 9.64 -13.96 5.17
C GLY A 34 10.13 -12.51 5.26
N ALA A 35 10.81 -12.01 4.23
CA ALA A 35 11.33 -10.66 4.19
C ALA A 35 10.24 -9.58 3.96
N LYS A 36 9.04 -9.93 3.50
CA LYS A 36 7.94 -8.96 3.29
C LYS A 36 7.67 -8.11 4.53
N MET A 37 7.61 -8.73 5.70
CA MET A 37 7.37 -8.02 6.96
C MET A 37 8.48 -6.97 7.20
N HIS A 38 9.73 -7.32 6.98
CA HIS A 38 10.87 -6.42 7.16
C HIS A 38 10.91 -5.31 6.11
N SER A 39 10.48 -5.56 4.89
CA SER A 39 10.39 -4.54 3.83
C SER A 39 9.34 -3.47 4.14
N PHE A 40 8.19 -3.86 4.69
CA PHE A 40 7.11 -2.94 5.01
C PHE A 40 7.28 -2.24 6.36
N ALA A 41 7.87 -2.91 7.34
CA ALA A 41 7.93 -2.39 8.70
C ALA A 41 8.62 -1.00 8.82
N PRO A 42 9.74 -0.69 8.13
CA PRO A 42 10.31 0.65 8.16
C PRO A 42 9.39 1.70 7.55
N ILE A 43 8.64 1.36 6.49
CA ILE A 43 7.69 2.27 5.86
C ILE A 43 6.62 2.71 6.87
N TYR A 44 6.23 1.80 7.77
CA TYR A 44 5.27 2.04 8.84
C TYR A 44 5.91 2.47 10.17
N GLY A 45 7.15 2.95 10.14
CA GLY A 45 7.81 3.59 11.27
C GLY A 45 8.52 2.64 12.24
N ALA A 46 8.71 1.37 11.90
CA ALA A 46 9.55 0.48 12.68
C ALA A 46 11.03 0.87 12.53
N THR A 47 11.76 0.86 13.64
CA THR A 47 13.17 1.26 13.69
C THR A 47 14.14 0.08 13.77
N GLY A 48 13.62 -1.13 13.85
CA GLY A 48 14.43 -2.34 13.97
C GLY A 48 15.16 -2.52 15.31
N ASN A 49 14.87 -1.69 16.33
CA ASN A 49 15.57 -1.74 17.62
C ASN A 49 15.38 -3.04 18.39
N GLN A 50 14.37 -3.84 18.04
CA GLN A 50 14.11 -5.16 18.63
C GLN A 50 14.91 -6.28 17.97
N TYR A 51 15.63 -6.01 16.88
CA TYR A 51 16.41 -6.98 16.14
C TYR A 51 17.91 -6.80 16.41
N GLU A 52 18.67 -7.84 16.14
CA GLU A 52 20.15 -7.89 16.21
C GLU A 52 20.71 -8.34 14.87
N GLY A 53 22.04 -8.25 14.70
CA GLY A 53 22.75 -8.69 13.51
C GLY A 53 22.27 -8.03 12.22
N HIS A 54 22.25 -8.78 11.12
CA HIS A 54 21.97 -8.26 9.77
C HIS A 54 20.57 -7.68 9.61
N THR A 55 19.60 -8.17 10.36
CA THR A 55 18.26 -7.58 10.35
C THR A 55 18.29 -6.15 10.89
N LYS A 56 19.04 -5.89 11.97
CA LYS A 56 19.19 -4.52 12.50
C LYS A 56 19.98 -3.64 11.55
N GLU A 57 21.03 -4.16 10.95
CA GLU A 57 21.84 -3.46 9.94
C GLU A 57 20.96 -3.05 8.75
N TYR A 58 20.10 -3.95 8.27
CA TYR A 58 19.13 -3.64 7.22
C TYR A 58 18.26 -2.43 7.54
N TYR A 59 17.68 -2.35 8.76
CA TYR A 59 16.83 -1.21 9.14
C TYR A 59 17.62 0.11 9.16
N THR A 60 18.86 0.06 9.63
CA THR A 60 19.73 1.25 9.66
C THR A 60 20.05 1.71 8.24
N GLU A 61 20.43 0.79 7.37
CA GLU A 61 20.76 1.07 5.98
C GLU A 61 19.54 1.51 5.18
N PHE A 62 18.38 0.93 5.41
CA PHE A 62 17.12 1.32 4.78
C PHE A 62 16.85 2.83 4.92
N PHE A 63 16.97 3.36 6.13
CA PHE A 63 16.75 4.78 6.36
C PHE A 63 17.90 5.66 5.84
N ASN A 64 19.10 5.15 5.75
CA ASN A 64 20.24 5.84 5.10
C ASN A 64 20.00 5.97 3.58
N ILE A 65 19.48 4.93 2.95
CA ILE A 65 19.15 4.93 1.51
C ILE A 65 17.91 5.78 1.24
N TYR A 66 16.86 5.65 2.06
CA TYR A 66 15.57 6.31 1.86
C TYR A 66 15.35 7.47 2.85
N GLN A 67 16.30 8.41 2.88
CA GLN A 67 16.29 9.58 3.79
C GLN A 67 14.98 10.38 3.72
N GLY A 68 14.42 10.55 2.52
CA GLY A 68 13.16 11.25 2.34
C GLY A 68 11.98 10.59 3.10
N LEU A 69 12.02 9.26 3.34
CA LEU A 69 11.02 8.59 4.16
C LEU A 69 11.19 8.96 5.65
N ALA A 70 12.44 8.96 6.14
CA ALA A 70 12.73 9.39 7.51
C ALA A 70 12.30 10.84 7.76
N GLU A 71 12.57 11.73 6.83
CA GLU A 71 12.14 13.13 6.87
C GLU A 71 10.61 13.26 6.85
N TYR A 72 9.94 12.49 6.01
CA TYR A 72 8.46 12.43 5.95
C TYR A 72 7.88 12.01 7.28
N HIS A 73 8.39 10.93 7.89
CA HIS A 73 7.94 10.47 9.21
C HIS A 73 8.16 11.53 10.29
N GLN A 74 9.33 12.16 10.31
CA GLN A 74 9.66 13.22 11.27
C GLN A 74 8.73 14.42 11.11
N ARG A 75 8.48 14.85 9.87
CA ARG A 75 7.58 15.97 9.55
C ARG A 75 6.16 15.68 10.02
N LEU A 76 5.62 14.46 9.74
CA LEU A 76 4.31 14.04 10.21
C LEU A 76 4.22 14.05 11.74
N ALA A 77 5.16 13.40 12.41
CA ALA A 77 5.16 13.29 13.88
C ALA A 77 5.27 14.66 14.54
N SER A 78 6.12 15.55 14.01
CA SER A 78 6.29 16.92 14.52
C SER A 78 5.06 17.78 14.25
N GLY A 79 4.43 17.65 13.09
CA GLY A 79 3.19 18.34 12.74
C GLY A 79 2.05 17.93 13.68
N VAL A 80 1.83 16.64 13.85
CA VAL A 80 0.78 16.13 14.76
C VAL A 80 1.04 16.52 16.21
N LEU A 81 2.31 16.50 16.65
CA LEU A 81 2.66 16.95 18.01
C LEU A 81 2.31 18.42 18.25
N LYS A 82 2.37 19.25 17.21
CA LYS A 82 2.03 20.68 17.27
C LYS A 82 0.53 20.93 17.15
N ASP A 83 -0.12 20.28 16.18
CA ASP A 83 -1.46 20.64 15.72
C ASP A 83 -2.54 19.63 16.20
N GLY A 84 -2.14 18.48 16.77
CA GLY A 84 -3.02 17.41 17.24
C GLY A 84 -3.67 16.59 16.12
N HIS A 85 -3.41 16.89 14.87
CA HIS A 85 -4.03 16.23 13.73
C HIS A 85 -3.14 16.26 12.47
N VAL A 86 -3.52 15.45 11.49
CA VAL A 86 -2.99 15.51 10.12
C VAL A 86 -4.15 15.43 9.12
N ARG A 87 -4.03 16.18 8.02
CA ARG A 87 -4.93 16.08 6.86
C ARG A 87 -4.14 15.49 5.69
N ILE A 88 -4.73 14.52 5.00
CA ILE A 88 -4.17 13.94 3.77
C ILE A 88 -4.77 14.60 2.52
N PHE A 89 -4.25 14.26 1.34
CA PHE A 89 -4.64 14.87 0.05
C PHE A 89 -6.14 14.75 -0.26
N SER A 90 -6.80 13.65 0.17
CA SER A 90 -8.25 13.46 -0.01
C SER A 90 -9.12 14.37 0.90
N GLY A 91 -8.49 15.16 1.78
CA GLY A 91 -9.20 15.97 2.76
C GLY A 91 -9.52 15.25 4.07
N ARG A 92 -9.28 13.94 4.15
CA ARG A 92 -9.49 13.15 5.39
C ARG A 92 -8.56 13.63 6.49
N GLN A 93 -9.07 13.67 7.72
CA GLN A 93 -8.31 14.11 8.89
C GLN A 93 -8.24 13.01 9.93
N PHE A 94 -7.09 12.91 10.58
CA PHE A 94 -6.83 12.03 11.72
C PHE A 94 -6.45 12.89 12.91
N TYR A 95 -7.03 12.59 14.09
CA TYR A 95 -6.87 13.37 15.30
C TYR A 95 -6.22 12.54 16.40
N TRP A 96 -5.26 13.16 17.11
CA TRP A 96 -4.62 12.60 18.29
C TRP A 96 -4.60 13.68 19.39
N PRO A 97 -5.73 13.90 20.07
CA PRO A 97 -5.84 14.98 21.08
C PRO A 97 -4.86 14.82 22.24
N ASP A 98 -4.48 13.58 22.58
CA ASP A 98 -3.58 13.26 23.67
C ASP A 98 -2.12 13.03 23.24
N VAL A 99 -1.76 13.50 22.04
CA VAL A 99 -0.39 13.37 21.53
C VAL A 99 0.60 14.16 22.41
N ARG A 100 1.73 13.51 22.76
CA ARG A 100 2.78 14.13 23.57
C ARG A 100 4.14 13.52 23.27
N ARG A 101 5.22 14.19 23.68
CA ARG A 101 6.55 13.58 23.68
C ARG A 101 6.69 12.59 24.82
N THR A 102 7.28 11.43 24.52
CA THR A 102 7.68 10.44 25.51
C THR A 102 9.03 10.83 26.13
N GLN A 103 9.41 10.17 27.23
CA GLN A 103 10.72 10.34 27.86
C GLN A 103 11.90 10.06 26.90
N ASN A 104 11.71 9.15 25.94
CA ASN A 104 12.70 8.83 24.92
C ASN A 104 12.62 9.77 23.70
N ASN A 105 12.08 10.96 23.86
CA ASN A 105 11.91 11.97 22.81
C ASN A 105 11.12 11.51 21.58
N ARG A 106 10.37 10.40 21.67
CA ARG A 106 9.44 9.93 20.63
C ARG A 106 8.05 10.54 20.84
N THR A 107 7.31 10.64 19.74
CA THR A 107 5.90 11.04 19.79
C THR A 107 5.04 9.84 20.19
N THR A 108 4.09 9.99 21.11
CA THR A 108 3.07 8.97 21.35
C THR A 108 2.30 8.70 20.06
N PHE A 109 1.75 7.52 19.88
CA PHE A 109 1.03 7.11 18.65
C PHE A 109 1.86 7.15 17.36
N TYR A 110 3.21 7.21 17.46
CA TYR A 110 4.10 7.40 16.31
C TYR A 110 3.76 6.47 15.12
N THR A 111 3.61 5.17 15.36
CA THR A 111 3.28 4.19 14.31
C THR A 111 1.94 4.50 13.65
N GLN A 112 0.93 4.91 14.42
CA GLN A 112 -0.37 5.30 13.87
C GLN A 112 -0.26 6.57 13.03
N ILE A 113 0.49 7.56 13.52
CA ILE A 113 0.67 8.85 12.84
C ILE A 113 1.32 8.66 11.45
N VAL A 114 2.32 7.78 11.33
CA VAL A 114 3.01 7.55 10.05
C VAL A 114 2.26 6.57 9.14
N ASN A 115 1.46 5.67 9.70
CA ASN A 115 0.79 4.59 8.97
C ASN A 115 -0.62 4.98 8.48
N TYR A 116 -1.47 5.57 9.35
CA TYR A 116 -2.87 5.86 9.01
C TYR A 116 -3.04 6.71 7.74
N PRO A 117 -2.25 7.77 7.51
CA PRO A 117 -2.34 8.55 6.29
C PRO A 117 -2.12 7.71 5.02
N VAL A 118 -1.15 6.81 5.04
CA VAL A 118 -0.79 5.98 3.89
C VAL A 118 -1.83 4.89 3.65
N GLN A 119 -2.15 4.11 4.69
CA GLN A 119 -3.11 3.01 4.55
C GLN A 119 -4.51 3.51 4.22
N SER A 120 -4.97 4.58 4.85
CA SER A 120 -6.31 5.09 4.56
C SER A 120 -6.42 5.66 3.15
N ALA A 121 -5.38 6.30 2.63
CA ALA A 121 -5.36 6.76 1.25
C ALA A 121 -5.61 5.60 0.28
N ALA A 122 -4.97 4.46 0.50
CA ALA A 122 -5.18 3.27 -0.32
C ALA A 122 -6.56 2.64 -0.10
N THR A 123 -6.88 2.25 1.13
CA THR A 123 -8.05 1.40 1.42
C THR A 123 -9.36 2.17 1.62
N ALA A 124 -9.30 3.39 2.15
CA ALA A 124 -10.50 4.17 2.46
C ALA A 124 -10.81 5.29 1.44
N ASP A 125 -9.89 5.61 0.56
CA ASP A 125 -10.09 6.63 -0.47
C ASP A 125 -10.04 6.02 -1.88
N LEU A 126 -8.93 5.36 -2.28
CA LEU A 126 -8.80 4.81 -3.64
C LEU A 126 -9.68 3.57 -3.91
N VAL A 127 -9.80 2.64 -2.96
CA VAL A 127 -10.65 1.44 -3.17
C VAL A 127 -12.13 1.81 -3.34
N PRO A 128 -12.76 2.65 -2.50
CA PRO A 128 -14.14 3.11 -2.75
C PRO A 128 -14.30 3.86 -4.08
N LEU A 129 -13.33 4.68 -4.48
CA LEU A 129 -13.36 5.34 -5.78
C LEU A 129 -13.29 4.33 -6.91
N SER A 130 -12.43 3.30 -6.80
CA SER A 130 -12.36 2.19 -7.75
C SER A 130 -13.68 1.42 -7.84
N CYS A 131 -14.36 1.18 -6.71
CA CYS A 131 -15.70 0.56 -6.70
C CYS A 131 -16.73 1.40 -7.46
N ILE A 132 -16.70 2.72 -7.27
CA ILE A 132 -17.60 3.64 -8.00
C ILE A 132 -17.32 3.59 -9.50
N ARG A 133 -16.06 3.60 -9.90
CA ARG A 133 -15.63 3.47 -11.30
C ARG A 133 -16.08 2.15 -11.90
N ALA A 134 -15.78 1.03 -11.22
CA ALA A 134 -16.20 -0.31 -11.66
C ALA A 134 -17.73 -0.41 -11.80
N PHE A 135 -18.49 0.09 -10.82
CA PHE A 135 -19.96 0.10 -10.87
C PHE A 135 -20.48 0.89 -12.06
N ARG A 136 -19.93 2.09 -12.32
CA ARG A 136 -20.31 2.90 -13.48
C ARG A 136 -20.00 2.18 -14.78
N LYS A 137 -18.82 1.55 -14.88
CA LYS A 137 -18.37 0.80 -16.05
C LYS A 137 -19.22 -0.44 -16.32
N PHE A 138 -19.59 -1.19 -15.28
CA PHE A 138 -20.50 -2.34 -15.40
C PHE A 138 -21.88 -1.91 -15.94
N ARG A 139 -22.39 -0.77 -15.47
CA ARG A 139 -23.66 -0.22 -15.97
C ARG A 139 -23.55 0.26 -17.42
N GLU A 140 -22.48 0.93 -17.78
CA GLU A 140 -22.20 1.39 -19.15
C GLU A 140 -22.19 0.22 -20.15
N LEU A 141 -21.53 -0.89 -19.74
CA LEU A 141 -21.43 -2.11 -20.55
C LEU A 141 -22.68 -3.02 -20.47
N GLY A 142 -23.64 -2.70 -19.63
CA GLY A 142 -24.85 -3.52 -19.44
C GLY A 142 -24.60 -4.87 -18.80
N LEU A 143 -23.54 -5.01 -17.97
CA LEU A 143 -23.15 -6.29 -17.38
C LEU A 143 -24.18 -6.78 -16.33
N ARG A 144 -24.40 -8.08 -16.31
CA ARG A 144 -25.20 -8.79 -15.28
C ARG A 144 -24.39 -9.05 -14.01
N SER A 145 -23.09 -9.13 -14.13
CA SER A 145 -22.12 -9.30 -13.04
C SER A 145 -22.26 -8.21 -11.97
N LYS A 146 -21.97 -8.55 -10.71
CA LYS A 146 -22.20 -7.67 -9.56
C LYS A 146 -20.97 -7.53 -8.68
N LEU A 147 -20.66 -6.31 -8.27
CA LEU A 147 -19.77 -6.06 -7.15
C LEU A 147 -20.46 -6.54 -5.88
N VAL A 148 -19.86 -7.46 -5.13
CA VAL A 148 -20.49 -8.08 -3.96
C VAL A 148 -19.80 -7.79 -2.65
N LEU A 149 -18.47 -7.56 -2.66
CA LEU A 149 -17.71 -7.37 -1.44
C LEU A 149 -16.42 -6.60 -1.72
N THR A 150 -15.93 -5.90 -0.71
CA THR A 150 -14.56 -5.39 -0.62
C THR A 150 -13.88 -5.95 0.61
N VAL A 151 -12.61 -6.36 0.47
CA VAL A 151 -11.79 -6.84 1.59
C VAL A 151 -10.47 -6.10 1.54
N HIS A 152 -10.26 -5.17 2.48
CA HIS A 152 -9.10 -4.29 2.54
C HIS A 152 -8.88 -3.51 1.23
N ASP A 153 -8.00 -4.00 0.37
CA ASP A 153 -7.59 -3.42 -0.90
C ASP A 153 -8.11 -4.16 -2.12
N SER A 154 -8.94 -5.17 -1.92
CA SER A 154 -9.52 -5.98 -3.00
C SER A 154 -11.01 -5.75 -3.22
N ILE A 155 -11.46 -5.97 -4.45
CA ILE A 155 -12.85 -5.93 -4.87
C ILE A 155 -13.25 -7.34 -5.34
N VAL A 156 -14.36 -7.84 -4.83
CA VAL A 156 -14.91 -9.15 -5.20
C VAL A 156 -16.15 -8.96 -6.05
N VAL A 157 -16.20 -9.70 -7.13
CA VAL A 157 -17.27 -9.67 -8.13
C VAL A 157 -17.89 -11.05 -8.29
N ASP A 158 -19.21 -11.12 -8.21
CA ASP A 158 -19.97 -12.28 -8.69
C ASP A 158 -20.12 -12.13 -10.21
N THR A 159 -19.35 -12.93 -10.94
CA THR A 159 -19.16 -12.76 -12.39
C THR A 159 -20.02 -13.74 -13.18
N HIS A 160 -20.84 -13.22 -14.07
CA HIS A 160 -21.58 -14.05 -15.02
C HIS A 160 -20.60 -14.74 -15.97
N PRO A 161 -20.75 -16.08 -16.25
CA PRO A 161 -19.77 -16.86 -17.01
C PRO A 161 -19.44 -16.31 -18.41
N GLU A 162 -20.40 -15.64 -19.06
CA GLU A 162 -20.23 -15.04 -20.39
C GLU A 162 -19.56 -13.66 -20.34
N GLU A 163 -19.32 -13.10 -19.17
CA GLU A 163 -18.83 -11.73 -18.99
C GLU A 163 -17.42 -11.66 -18.38
N ILE A 164 -16.74 -12.78 -18.21
CA ILE A 164 -15.46 -12.87 -17.49
C ILE A 164 -14.43 -11.89 -18.03
N GLU A 165 -14.20 -11.86 -19.36
CA GLU A 165 -13.23 -10.93 -19.96
C GLU A 165 -13.65 -9.48 -19.80
N GLN A 166 -14.92 -9.18 -20.01
CA GLN A 166 -15.44 -7.80 -19.87
C GLN A 166 -15.32 -7.31 -18.42
N VAL A 167 -15.58 -8.18 -17.43
CA VAL A 167 -15.41 -7.87 -16.01
C VAL A 167 -13.94 -7.63 -15.68
N LYS A 168 -13.03 -8.50 -16.18
CA LYS A 168 -11.58 -8.34 -16.01
C LYS A 168 -11.13 -6.96 -16.51
N ASP A 169 -11.45 -6.64 -17.76
CA ASP A 169 -11.05 -5.38 -18.38
C ASP A 169 -11.65 -4.17 -17.65
N ALA A 170 -12.91 -4.26 -17.22
CA ALA A 170 -13.58 -3.22 -16.48
C ALA A 170 -12.95 -3.00 -15.08
N LEU A 171 -12.57 -4.06 -14.39
CA LEU A 171 -11.86 -3.97 -13.10
C LEU A 171 -10.46 -3.39 -13.26
N ARG A 172 -9.71 -3.85 -14.26
CA ARG A 172 -8.38 -3.30 -14.57
C ARG A 172 -8.47 -1.80 -14.87
N TRP A 173 -9.37 -1.39 -15.75
CA TRP A 173 -9.63 0.02 -16.04
C TRP A 173 -10.03 0.81 -14.78
N ALA A 174 -10.89 0.26 -13.93
CA ALA A 174 -11.39 0.95 -12.76
C ALA A 174 -10.33 1.13 -11.68
N MET A 175 -9.51 0.12 -11.42
CA MET A 175 -8.56 0.09 -10.31
C MET A 175 -7.19 0.66 -10.71
N GLU A 176 -6.65 0.32 -11.87
CA GLU A 176 -5.36 0.88 -12.32
C GLU A 176 -5.49 2.36 -12.71
N GLY A 177 -6.58 2.72 -13.39
CA GLY A 177 -6.83 4.10 -13.78
C GLY A 177 -7.41 5.00 -12.69
N VAL A 178 -7.59 4.51 -11.45
CA VAL A 178 -8.19 5.30 -10.37
C VAL A 178 -7.35 6.52 -9.97
N THR A 179 -6.04 6.46 -10.15
CA THR A 179 -5.13 7.55 -9.83
C THR A 179 -5.33 8.79 -10.69
N GLU A 180 -5.79 8.62 -11.92
CA GLU A 180 -6.11 9.73 -12.83
C GLU A 180 -7.31 10.51 -12.29
N GLU A 181 -8.44 9.83 -12.03
CA GLU A 181 -9.64 10.47 -11.46
C GLU A 181 -9.38 11.05 -10.06
N ALA A 182 -8.60 10.33 -9.25
CA ALA A 182 -8.19 10.79 -7.92
C ALA A 182 -7.32 12.05 -7.99
N SER A 183 -6.44 12.15 -8.99
CA SER A 183 -5.60 13.34 -9.21
C SER A 183 -6.44 14.57 -9.53
N GLU A 184 -7.43 14.41 -10.41
CA GLU A 184 -8.36 15.49 -10.75
C GLU A 184 -9.24 15.88 -9.56
N LEU A 185 -9.77 14.88 -8.83
CA LEU A 185 -10.69 15.10 -7.72
C LEU A 185 -10.04 15.79 -6.52
N TRP A 186 -8.78 15.48 -6.25
CA TRP A 186 -8.09 15.90 -5.03
C TRP A 186 -6.89 16.82 -5.28
N ASP A 187 -6.67 17.25 -6.52
CA ASP A 187 -5.51 18.09 -6.92
C ASP A 187 -4.18 17.50 -6.38
N TYR A 188 -3.98 16.19 -6.62
CA TYR A 188 -2.83 15.46 -6.12
C TYR A 188 -2.20 14.59 -7.22
N THR A 189 -0.88 14.67 -7.39
CA THR A 189 -0.16 13.87 -8.38
C THR A 189 0.38 12.58 -7.78
N PHE A 190 -0.08 11.44 -8.32
CA PHE A 190 0.46 10.13 -7.96
C PHE A 190 1.74 9.86 -8.77
N ALA A 191 2.84 9.61 -8.06
CA ALA A 191 4.16 9.40 -8.68
C ALA A 191 4.36 8.00 -9.28
N LEU A 192 3.50 7.04 -8.92
CA LEU A 192 3.56 5.65 -9.38
C LEU A 192 2.22 5.23 -9.96
N PRO A 193 2.22 4.45 -11.05
CA PRO A 193 1.02 3.77 -11.49
C PRO A 193 0.61 2.71 -10.45
N LEU A 194 -0.67 2.42 -10.38
CA LEU A 194 -1.17 1.25 -9.67
C LEU A 194 -1.22 0.07 -10.62
N SER A 195 -0.92 -1.10 -10.11
CA SER A 195 -1.13 -2.38 -10.77
C SER A 195 -1.99 -3.26 -9.89
N ILE A 196 -2.76 -4.14 -10.51
CA ILE A 196 -3.61 -5.10 -9.80
C ILE A 196 -3.28 -6.52 -10.22
N GLU A 197 -3.50 -7.44 -9.31
CA GLU A 197 -3.55 -8.88 -9.58
C GLU A 197 -5.02 -9.29 -9.62
N ILE A 198 -5.40 -10.06 -10.62
CA ILE A 198 -6.77 -10.57 -10.74
C ILE A 198 -6.73 -12.08 -10.56
N SER A 199 -7.61 -12.59 -9.73
CA SER A 199 -7.81 -14.03 -9.55
C SER A 199 -9.26 -14.38 -9.84
N ARG A 200 -9.51 -15.59 -10.32
CA ARG A 200 -10.84 -16.13 -10.53
C ARG A 200 -10.96 -17.53 -9.93
N GLY A 201 -12.17 -17.96 -9.61
CA GLY A 201 -12.48 -19.29 -9.12
C GLY A 201 -13.97 -19.48 -8.97
N GLU A 202 -14.43 -20.72 -8.83
CA GLU A 202 -15.83 -21.03 -8.55
C GLU A 202 -16.23 -20.68 -7.11
N ASN A 203 -15.24 -20.54 -6.23
CA ASN A 203 -15.42 -20.16 -4.84
C ASN A 203 -14.16 -19.45 -4.32
N TRP A 204 -14.23 -18.89 -3.11
CA TRP A 204 -13.13 -18.13 -2.51
C TRP A 204 -11.87 -18.95 -2.20
N LEU A 205 -12.00 -20.25 -2.00
CA LEU A 205 -10.88 -21.12 -1.64
C LEU A 205 -10.07 -21.58 -2.87
N GLU A 206 -10.76 -21.78 -3.98
CA GLU A 206 -10.22 -22.34 -5.22
C GLU A 206 -10.07 -21.24 -6.27
N GLN A 207 -9.12 -20.32 -6.05
CA GLN A 207 -8.81 -19.23 -6.97
C GLN A 207 -7.47 -19.46 -7.66
N GLU A 208 -7.40 -19.10 -8.92
CA GLU A 208 -6.20 -19.05 -9.73
C GLU A 208 -5.95 -17.64 -10.25
N GLU A 209 -4.68 -17.28 -10.43
CA GLU A 209 -4.30 -16.01 -11.04
C GLU A 209 -4.83 -15.96 -12.48
N TYR A 210 -5.37 -14.80 -12.85
CA TYR A 210 -6.07 -14.61 -14.12
C TYR A 210 -5.69 -13.28 -14.75
N ASP A 211 -4.63 -13.31 -15.57
CA ASP A 211 -4.13 -12.16 -16.33
C ASP A 211 -4.69 -12.06 -17.75
#